data_af16ec0a4e39ffb9dc5e095142733651
#
_entry.id   af16ec0a4e39ffb9dc5e095142733651
#
_cell.length_a   1.000
_cell.length_b   1.000
_cell.length_c   1.000
_cell.angle_alpha   90.00
_cell.angle_beta   90.00
_cell.angle_gamma   90.00
#
_symmetry.space_group_name_H-M   'P 1'
#
loop_
_entity.id
_entity.type
_entity.pdbx_description
1 polymer ?
#
loop_
_entity_poly.entity_id
_entity_poly.type
_entity_poly.pdbx_seq_one_letter_code
_entity_poly.pdbx_strand_id
1 'polypeptide(L)'
;DLPCSSDNEEAVLEYARRLADLQKKVADKIFIVMRVYTAKPRTNGDGYKGMIHQPNASEAPSLINGLQAVRQLHYRVITETGLTTADEMLYPSNLVLVDDLVSYHAVGARSVEDQEHRFVASGIDAPVGMKNPTSGNLGVMFNAIYAAQNKQTFLYHGQEVETSGNPLAHVILRGA
;
A
#
# COMPACT_ATOMS: atom_id res chain seq x y z
N ASP A 1 1.42 -19.09 0.43
CA ASP A 1 0.95 -18.01 1.32
C ASP A 1 1.64 -16.72 0.93
N LEU A 2 0.85 -15.72 0.53
CA LEU A 2 1.36 -14.38 0.33
C LEU A 2 1.75 -13.80 1.70
N PRO A 3 2.91 -13.17 1.86
CA PRO A 3 3.27 -12.57 3.12
C PRO A 3 2.22 -11.50 3.50
N CYS A 4 1.55 -11.71 4.62
CA CYS A 4 0.56 -10.76 5.14
C CYS A 4 1.22 -9.47 5.65
N SER A 5 2.54 -9.51 5.89
CA SER A 5 3.35 -8.43 6.41
C SER A 5 4.80 -8.69 6.00
N SER A 6 5.49 -7.64 5.61
CA SER A 6 6.93 -7.69 5.29
C SER A 6 7.75 -7.53 6.56
N ASP A 7 7.69 -8.52 7.45
CA ASP A 7 8.36 -8.52 8.77
C ASP A 7 9.74 -9.19 8.75
N ASN A 8 10.08 -9.88 7.65
CA ASN A 8 11.37 -10.50 7.44
C ASN A 8 11.88 -10.17 6.04
N GLU A 9 12.89 -9.32 5.95
CA GLU A 9 13.43 -8.80 4.70
C GLU A 9 13.93 -9.91 3.77
N GLU A 10 14.72 -10.88 4.28
CA GLU A 10 15.28 -11.94 3.44
C GLU A 10 14.19 -12.88 2.90
N ALA A 11 13.15 -13.16 3.68
CA ALA A 11 12.02 -13.94 3.21
C ALA A 11 11.25 -13.22 2.11
N VAL A 12 11.07 -11.89 2.22
CA VAL A 12 10.44 -11.06 1.18
C VAL A 12 11.27 -11.07 -0.11
N LEU A 13 12.57 -10.90 -0.01
CA LEU A 13 13.47 -10.90 -1.16
C LEU A 13 13.55 -12.27 -1.83
N GLU A 14 13.59 -13.34 -1.08
CA GLU A 14 13.54 -14.71 -1.64
C GLU A 14 12.23 -14.95 -2.39
N TYR A 15 11.11 -14.51 -1.83
CA TYR A 15 9.81 -14.58 -2.50
C TYR A 15 9.79 -13.72 -3.76
N ALA A 16 10.33 -12.51 -3.71
CA ALA A 16 10.41 -11.61 -4.87
C ALA A 16 11.24 -12.21 -6.00
N ARG A 17 12.39 -12.85 -5.70
CA ARG A 17 13.22 -13.55 -6.70
C ARG A 17 12.44 -14.66 -7.41
N ARG A 18 11.66 -15.47 -6.67
CA ARG A 18 10.80 -16.51 -7.25
C ARG A 18 9.70 -15.93 -8.13
N LEU A 19 9.10 -14.80 -7.73
CA LEU A 19 8.12 -14.10 -8.54
C LEU A 19 8.74 -13.51 -9.81
N ALA A 20 9.95 -12.97 -9.73
CA ALA A 20 10.66 -12.46 -10.91
C ALA A 20 10.93 -13.57 -11.94
N ASP A 21 11.30 -14.76 -11.47
CA ASP A 21 11.47 -15.91 -12.37
C ASP A 21 10.13 -16.39 -12.97
N LEU A 22 9.04 -16.31 -12.22
CA LEU A 22 7.70 -16.57 -12.74
C LEU A 22 7.28 -15.50 -13.75
N GLN A 23 7.54 -14.21 -13.47
CA GLN A 23 7.23 -13.10 -14.38
C GLN A 23 7.81 -13.34 -15.76
N LYS A 24 9.05 -13.81 -15.87
CA LYS A 24 9.70 -14.13 -17.16
C LYS A 24 8.91 -15.17 -17.97
N LYS A 25 8.22 -16.08 -17.32
CA LYS A 25 7.45 -17.17 -17.96
C LYS A 25 6.04 -16.77 -18.38
N VAL A 26 5.48 -15.72 -17.75
CA VAL A 26 4.08 -15.31 -17.97
C VAL A 26 3.92 -13.87 -18.43
N ALA A 27 5.03 -13.20 -18.76
CA ALA A 27 5.07 -11.79 -19.10
C ALA A 27 4.21 -11.41 -20.33
N ASP A 28 3.94 -12.37 -21.20
CA ASP A 28 3.05 -12.20 -22.37
C ASP A 28 1.56 -12.13 -21.99
N LYS A 29 1.20 -12.48 -20.76
CA LYS A 29 -0.20 -12.59 -20.29
C LYS A 29 -0.48 -11.87 -18.98
N ILE A 30 0.51 -11.82 -18.07
CA ILE A 30 0.31 -11.33 -16.70
C ILE A 30 1.47 -10.40 -16.34
N PHE A 31 1.12 -9.24 -15.80
CA PHE A 31 2.07 -8.33 -15.16
C PHE A 31 2.03 -8.55 -13.64
N ILE A 32 3.17 -8.93 -13.05
CA ILE A 32 3.27 -9.22 -11.61
C ILE A 32 3.78 -7.97 -10.89
N VAL A 33 3.03 -7.51 -9.89
CA VAL A 33 3.45 -6.49 -8.93
C VAL A 33 3.72 -7.16 -7.58
N MET A 34 4.92 -7.00 -7.04
CA MET A 34 5.29 -7.61 -5.76
C MET A 34 4.60 -6.89 -4.60
N ARG A 35 3.82 -7.62 -3.82
CA ARG A 35 3.23 -7.09 -2.60
C ARG A 35 4.26 -7.00 -1.48
N VAL A 36 4.57 -5.78 -1.05
CA VAL A 36 5.48 -5.46 0.06
C VAL A 36 4.72 -4.62 1.08
N TYR A 37 3.85 -5.26 1.88
CA TYR A 37 3.03 -4.56 2.87
C TYR A 37 3.82 -4.34 4.15
N THR A 38 4.22 -3.11 4.37
CA THR A 38 5.14 -2.71 5.45
C THR A 38 4.43 -2.20 6.71
N ALA A 39 3.15 -1.86 6.59
CA ALA A 39 2.30 -1.45 7.70
C ALA A 39 1.26 -2.52 7.99
N LYS A 40 0.91 -2.70 9.26
CA LYS A 40 -0.13 -3.65 9.68
C LYS A 40 -1.18 -2.98 10.56
N PRO A 41 -2.39 -2.73 10.03
CA PRO A 41 -3.45 -2.14 10.82
C PRO A 41 -3.89 -3.11 11.92
N ARG A 42 -4.08 -2.58 13.14
CA ARG A 42 -4.57 -3.33 14.30
C ARG A 42 -5.82 -2.65 14.84
N THR A 43 -6.90 -3.42 15.01
CA THR A 43 -8.20 -2.88 15.43
C THR A 43 -8.15 -2.20 16.80
N ASN A 44 -7.42 -2.78 17.75
CA ASN A 44 -7.25 -2.26 19.11
C ASN A 44 -5.87 -1.62 19.36
N GLY A 45 -5.01 -1.56 18.34
CA GLY A 45 -3.67 -1.01 18.47
C GLY A 45 -2.63 -1.93 19.11
N ASP A 46 -2.99 -3.15 19.51
CA ASP A 46 -2.06 -4.10 20.12
C ASP A 46 -1.31 -4.96 19.10
N GLY A 47 -0.13 -5.44 19.51
CA GLY A 47 0.72 -6.34 18.76
C GLY A 47 1.56 -5.65 17.69
N TYR A 48 2.25 -6.45 16.88
CA TYR A 48 3.15 -5.97 15.84
C TYR A 48 2.40 -5.15 14.77
N LYS A 49 2.88 -3.92 14.54
CA LYS A 49 2.24 -2.93 13.66
C LYS A 49 2.90 -2.80 12.27
N GLY A 50 3.80 -3.70 11.95
CA GLY A 50 4.54 -3.72 10.69
C GLY A 50 5.95 -3.12 10.80
N MET A 51 6.73 -3.32 9.74
CA MET A 51 8.10 -2.84 9.63
C MET A 51 8.22 -1.33 9.86
N ILE A 52 7.24 -0.55 9.40
CA ILE A 52 7.23 0.90 9.57
C ILE A 52 7.27 1.35 11.03
N HIS A 53 6.75 0.56 11.94
CA HIS A 53 6.77 0.87 13.39
C HIS A 53 7.95 0.21 14.12
N GLN A 54 8.31 -1.00 13.71
CA GLN A 54 9.31 -1.80 14.41
C GLN A 54 10.08 -2.65 13.39
N PRO A 55 11.10 -2.07 12.72
CA PRO A 55 11.89 -2.78 11.71
C PRO A 55 12.74 -3.90 12.30
N ASN A 56 13.12 -3.79 13.58
CA ASN A 56 13.83 -4.81 14.33
C ASN A 56 13.02 -5.21 15.58
N ALA A 57 12.60 -6.47 15.64
CA ALA A 57 11.78 -6.99 16.73
C ALA A 57 12.49 -6.97 18.11
N SER A 58 13.82 -6.91 18.13
CA SER A 58 14.63 -6.85 19.36
C SER A 58 14.85 -5.42 19.89
N GLU A 59 14.44 -4.39 19.13
CA GLU A 59 14.64 -2.99 19.48
C GLU A 59 13.32 -2.31 19.84
N ALA A 60 13.41 -1.13 20.46
CA ALA A 60 12.25 -0.30 20.70
C ALA A 60 11.65 0.19 19.37
N PRO A 61 10.33 0.38 19.27
CA PRO A 61 9.68 0.94 18.10
C PRO A 61 10.26 2.30 17.70
N SER A 62 10.49 2.52 16.42
CA SER A 62 10.99 3.78 15.85
C SER A 62 10.42 3.98 14.44
N LEU A 63 9.56 5.00 14.27
CA LEU A 63 9.01 5.33 12.95
C LEU A 63 10.07 5.82 11.96
N ILE A 64 11.10 6.53 12.44
CA ILE A 64 12.19 7.02 11.58
C ILE A 64 12.98 5.83 11.02
N ASN A 65 13.42 4.92 11.90
CA ASN A 65 14.13 3.72 11.48
C ASN A 65 13.22 2.81 10.63
N GLY A 66 11.93 2.74 11.00
CA GLY A 66 10.94 1.99 10.25
C GLY A 66 10.79 2.50 8.83
N LEU A 67 10.69 3.82 8.63
CA LEU A 67 10.60 4.41 7.31
C LEU A 67 11.85 4.14 6.46
N GLN A 68 13.03 4.24 7.05
CA GLN A 68 14.28 3.90 6.35
C GLN A 68 14.29 2.43 5.92
N ALA A 69 13.88 1.51 6.81
CA ALA A 69 13.79 0.08 6.50
C ALA A 69 12.76 -0.21 5.39
N VAL A 70 11.60 0.45 5.43
CA VAL A 70 10.55 0.35 4.40
C VAL A 70 11.10 0.77 3.04
N ARG A 71 11.72 1.95 2.95
CA ARG A 71 12.32 2.42 1.69
C ARG A 71 13.40 1.48 1.20
N GLN A 72 14.29 1.01 2.10
CA GLN A 72 15.35 0.07 1.77
C GLN A 72 14.80 -1.24 1.21
N LEU A 73 13.75 -1.79 1.82
CA LEU A 73 13.13 -3.03 1.36
C LEU A 73 12.51 -2.88 -0.04
N HIS A 74 11.72 -1.81 -0.29
CA HIS A 74 11.17 -1.54 -1.61
C HIS A 74 12.28 -1.37 -2.65
N TYR A 75 13.30 -0.58 -2.33
CA TYR A 75 14.45 -0.35 -3.22
C TYR A 75 15.16 -1.65 -3.56
N ARG A 76 15.41 -2.53 -2.58
CA ARG A 76 16.04 -3.83 -2.79
C ARG A 76 15.20 -4.75 -3.67
N VAL A 77 13.88 -4.83 -3.42
CA VAL A 77 12.99 -5.62 -4.28
C VAL A 77 13.09 -5.16 -5.73
N ILE A 78 13.00 -3.86 -5.97
CA ILE A 78 13.04 -3.30 -7.32
C ILE A 78 14.39 -3.56 -8.00
N THR A 79 15.48 -3.27 -7.31
CA THR A 79 16.82 -3.34 -7.91
C THR A 79 17.35 -4.77 -8.06
N GLU A 80 17.01 -5.67 -7.12
CA GLU A 80 17.47 -7.06 -7.17
C GLU A 80 16.61 -7.94 -8.11
N THR A 81 15.34 -7.56 -8.37
CA THR A 81 14.42 -8.44 -9.11
C THR A 81 13.82 -7.82 -10.37
N GLY A 82 13.85 -6.50 -10.51
CA GLY A 82 13.17 -5.77 -11.58
C GLY A 82 11.64 -5.74 -11.47
N LEU A 83 11.06 -6.26 -10.38
CA LEU A 83 9.63 -6.18 -10.13
C LEU A 83 9.25 -4.81 -9.56
N THR A 84 8.10 -4.30 -9.96
CA THR A 84 7.45 -3.17 -9.30
C THR A 84 6.82 -3.61 -7.98
N THR A 85 6.63 -2.67 -7.05
CA THR A 85 6.13 -2.99 -5.71
C THR A 85 4.76 -2.36 -5.43
N ALA A 86 4.01 -3.02 -4.54
CA ALA A 86 2.76 -2.55 -3.99
C ALA A 86 2.83 -2.47 -2.47
N ASP A 87 2.28 -1.40 -1.88
CA ASP A 87 2.10 -1.30 -0.43
C ASP A 87 0.67 -0.84 -0.06
N GLU A 88 0.28 -1.08 1.18
CA GLU A 88 -0.99 -0.60 1.72
C GLU A 88 -0.79 0.80 2.31
N MET A 89 -1.55 1.78 1.81
CA MET A 89 -1.58 3.14 2.35
C MET A 89 -2.31 3.13 3.71
N LEU A 90 -1.57 2.85 4.78
CA LEU A 90 -2.12 2.90 6.13
C LEU A 90 -2.19 4.34 6.66
N TYR A 91 -1.19 5.14 6.34
CA TYR A 91 -1.09 6.55 6.72
C TYR A 91 -0.96 7.40 5.46
N PRO A 92 -2.02 8.09 5.02
CA PRO A 92 -1.98 8.93 3.82
C PRO A 92 -0.84 9.96 3.83
N SER A 93 -0.56 10.55 5.00
CA SER A 93 0.53 11.51 5.19
C SER A 93 1.94 10.96 4.91
N ASN A 94 2.12 9.63 4.93
CA ASN A 94 3.41 9.00 4.65
C ASN A 94 3.61 8.67 3.17
N LEU A 95 2.59 8.87 2.34
CA LEU A 95 2.66 8.52 0.92
C LEU A 95 3.87 9.15 0.23
N VAL A 96 4.08 10.44 0.42
CA VAL A 96 5.18 11.20 -0.20
C VAL A 96 6.58 10.65 0.14
N LEU A 97 6.68 9.82 1.15
CA LEU A 97 7.94 9.23 1.60
C LEU A 97 8.27 7.92 0.86
N VAL A 98 7.35 7.39 0.05
CA VAL A 98 7.50 6.11 -0.68
C VAL A 98 6.95 6.16 -2.10
N ASP A 99 6.39 7.27 -2.56
CA ASP A 99 5.75 7.42 -3.87
C ASP A 99 6.72 7.25 -5.06
N ASP A 100 8.00 7.49 -4.84
CA ASP A 100 9.07 7.23 -5.79
C ASP A 100 9.42 5.74 -5.97
N LEU A 101 8.93 4.86 -5.08
CA LEU A 101 9.25 3.43 -5.05
C LEU A 101 8.02 2.54 -5.26
N VAL A 102 6.86 2.96 -4.78
CA VAL A 102 5.64 2.15 -4.79
C VAL A 102 4.82 2.45 -6.05
N SER A 103 4.62 1.44 -6.88
CA SER A 103 3.91 1.59 -8.17
C SER A 103 2.41 1.23 -8.09
N TYR A 104 1.95 0.71 -6.95
CA TYR A 104 0.56 0.31 -6.72
C TYR A 104 0.21 0.51 -5.25
N HIS A 105 -0.85 1.22 -4.97
CA HIS A 105 -1.32 1.45 -3.60
C HIS A 105 -2.61 0.69 -3.33
N ALA A 106 -2.75 0.16 -2.11
CA ALA A 106 -4.00 -0.42 -1.65
C ALA A 106 -4.57 0.36 -0.48
N VAL A 107 -5.87 0.61 -0.49
CA VAL A 107 -6.61 1.12 0.67
C VAL A 107 -7.28 -0.05 1.37
N GLY A 108 -6.92 -0.27 2.62
CA GLY A 108 -7.37 -1.40 3.43
C GLY A 108 -8.83 -1.32 3.84
N ALA A 109 -9.39 -2.47 4.22
CA ALA A 109 -10.77 -2.57 4.64
C ALA A 109 -11.14 -1.75 5.89
N ARG A 110 -10.14 -1.39 6.72
CA ARG A 110 -10.33 -0.52 7.89
C ARG A 110 -10.23 0.96 7.56
N SER A 111 -9.65 1.28 6.41
CA SER A 111 -9.35 2.66 5.98
C SER A 111 -10.27 3.15 4.85
N VAL A 112 -10.99 2.27 4.17
CA VAL A 112 -11.79 2.60 2.98
C VAL A 112 -12.95 3.56 3.25
N GLU A 113 -13.37 3.68 4.51
CA GLU A 113 -14.42 4.63 4.94
C GLU A 113 -13.87 6.02 5.28
N ASP A 114 -12.56 6.12 5.51
CA ASP A 114 -11.91 7.37 5.88
C ASP A 114 -11.79 8.34 4.70
N GLN A 115 -12.16 9.60 4.92
CA GLN A 115 -12.18 10.62 3.88
C GLN A 115 -10.77 10.98 3.38
N GLU A 116 -9.80 11.06 4.29
CA GLU A 116 -8.43 11.42 3.90
C GLU A 116 -7.84 10.38 2.94
N HIS A 117 -8.05 9.08 3.21
CA HIS A 117 -7.62 8.01 2.31
C HIS A 117 -8.26 8.12 0.92
N ARG A 118 -9.56 8.43 0.84
CA ARG A 118 -10.28 8.60 -0.42
C ARG A 118 -9.76 9.81 -1.20
N PHE A 119 -9.52 10.91 -0.51
CA PHE A 119 -9.09 12.17 -1.12
C PHE A 119 -7.65 12.08 -1.59
N VAL A 120 -6.75 11.55 -0.76
CA VAL A 120 -5.37 11.31 -1.17
C VAL A 120 -5.31 10.34 -2.35
N ALA A 121 -6.11 9.27 -2.33
CA ALA A 121 -6.20 8.33 -3.46
C ALA A 121 -6.61 9.01 -4.78
N SER A 122 -7.39 10.09 -4.73
CA SER A 122 -7.78 10.86 -5.92
C SER A 122 -6.65 11.66 -6.55
N GLY A 123 -5.56 11.88 -5.82
CA GLY A 123 -4.39 12.62 -6.28
C GLY A 123 -3.17 11.76 -6.62
N ILE A 124 -3.24 10.45 -6.40
CA ILE A 124 -2.13 9.55 -6.70
C ILE A 124 -2.04 9.28 -8.21
N ASP A 125 -0.85 9.45 -8.77
CA ASP A 125 -0.56 9.13 -10.18
C ASP A 125 -0.09 7.66 -10.32
N ALA A 126 -0.85 6.74 -9.74
CA ALA A 126 -0.62 5.30 -9.79
C ALA A 126 -1.94 4.55 -9.54
N PRO A 127 -2.04 3.26 -9.92
CA PRO A 127 -3.20 2.44 -9.58
C PRO A 127 -3.45 2.36 -8.07
N VAL A 128 -4.71 2.57 -7.66
CA VAL A 128 -5.15 2.45 -6.26
C VAL A 128 -6.28 1.44 -6.15
N GLY A 129 -6.03 0.36 -5.42
CA GLY A 129 -7.03 -0.67 -5.13
C GLY A 129 -7.81 -0.36 -3.84
N MET A 130 -9.11 -0.14 -3.95
CA MET A 130 -10.02 0.09 -2.82
C MET A 130 -10.66 -1.23 -2.38
N LYS A 131 -10.38 -1.66 -1.14
CA LYS A 131 -11.01 -2.88 -0.58
C LYS A 131 -12.43 -2.58 -0.08
N ASN A 132 -13.33 -3.58 -0.16
CA ASN A 132 -14.58 -3.49 0.60
C ASN A 132 -14.28 -3.50 2.11
N PRO A 133 -15.09 -2.81 2.94
CA PRO A 133 -14.86 -2.71 4.39
C PRO A 133 -14.97 -4.06 5.09
N THR A 134 -14.60 -4.09 6.36
CA THR A 134 -14.67 -5.31 7.19
C THR A 134 -16.09 -5.85 7.34
N SER A 135 -17.10 -5.01 7.19
CA SER A 135 -18.52 -5.39 7.16
C SER A 135 -18.94 -6.10 5.87
N GLY A 136 -18.10 -6.10 4.84
CA GLY A 136 -18.45 -6.63 3.52
C GLY A 136 -19.31 -5.72 2.65
N ASN A 137 -19.66 -4.51 3.10
CA ASN A 137 -20.58 -3.60 2.40
C ASN A 137 -19.98 -3.06 1.10
N LEU A 138 -20.51 -3.50 -0.05
CA LEU A 138 -20.03 -3.06 -1.36
C LEU A 138 -20.40 -1.59 -1.68
N GLY A 139 -21.49 -1.08 -1.14
CA GLY A 139 -21.89 0.32 -1.34
C GLY A 139 -20.84 1.30 -0.80
N VAL A 140 -20.25 1.00 0.35
CA VAL A 140 -19.14 1.78 0.93
C VAL A 140 -17.93 1.78 0.00
N MET A 141 -17.59 0.63 -0.55
CA MET A 141 -16.47 0.50 -1.50
C MET A 141 -16.73 1.28 -2.78
N PHE A 142 -17.92 1.19 -3.36
CA PHE A 142 -18.28 1.97 -4.56
C PHE A 142 -18.21 3.47 -4.31
N ASN A 143 -18.67 3.94 -3.14
CA ASN A 143 -18.55 5.34 -2.75
C ASN A 143 -17.07 5.77 -2.63
N ALA A 144 -16.22 4.89 -2.11
CA ALA A 144 -14.78 5.17 -2.00
C ALA A 144 -14.11 5.30 -3.38
N ILE A 145 -14.47 4.42 -4.33
CA ILE A 145 -13.98 4.48 -5.70
C ILE A 145 -14.48 5.74 -6.39
N TYR A 146 -15.77 6.06 -6.25
CA TYR A 146 -16.33 7.28 -6.82
C TYR A 146 -15.59 8.52 -6.32
N ALA A 147 -15.34 8.61 -5.00
CA ALA A 147 -14.57 9.70 -4.42
C ALA A 147 -13.14 9.76 -4.96
N ALA A 148 -12.45 8.63 -5.07
CA ALA A 148 -11.09 8.56 -5.58
C ALA A 148 -10.99 8.87 -7.08
N GLN A 149 -12.00 8.54 -7.87
CA GLN A 149 -12.01 8.82 -9.30
C GLN A 149 -12.40 10.26 -9.66
N ASN A 150 -12.91 11.03 -8.69
CA ASN A 150 -13.33 12.40 -8.90
C ASN A 150 -12.38 13.39 -8.23
N LYS A 151 -12.42 14.63 -8.75
CA LYS A 151 -11.71 15.77 -8.21
C LYS A 151 -12.12 16.04 -6.76
N GLN A 152 -11.14 16.30 -5.90
CA GLN A 152 -11.33 16.61 -4.49
C GLN A 152 -10.54 17.87 -4.11
N THR A 153 -11.07 18.64 -3.16
CA THR A 153 -10.36 19.76 -2.54
C THR A 153 -10.31 19.53 -1.03
N PHE A 154 -9.10 19.54 -0.46
CA PHE A 154 -8.91 19.27 0.97
C PHE A 154 -7.58 19.84 1.48
N LEU A 155 -7.38 19.79 2.80
CA LEU A 155 -6.09 20.16 3.39
C LEU A 155 -5.17 18.94 3.47
N TYR A 156 -3.99 19.06 2.86
CA TYR A 156 -2.95 18.05 2.90
C TYR A 156 -1.64 18.68 3.37
N HIS A 157 -1.06 18.20 4.47
CA HIS A 157 0.12 18.81 5.12
C HIS A 157 -0.04 20.31 5.40
N GLY A 158 -1.24 20.75 5.76
CA GLY A 158 -1.53 22.16 6.08
C GLY A 158 -1.67 23.09 4.87
N GLN A 159 -1.68 22.55 3.66
CA GLN A 159 -1.91 23.28 2.41
C GLN A 159 -3.24 22.84 1.78
N GLU A 160 -3.98 23.78 1.24
CA GLU A 160 -5.13 23.47 0.41
C GLU A 160 -4.63 22.89 -0.92
N VAL A 161 -5.11 21.68 -1.22
CA VAL A 161 -4.78 20.97 -2.45
C VAL A 161 -6.05 20.62 -3.22
N GLU A 162 -5.93 20.61 -4.53
CA GLU A 162 -6.98 20.16 -5.45
C GLU A 162 -6.42 19.00 -6.26
N THR A 163 -7.14 17.87 -6.29
CA THR A 163 -6.77 16.69 -7.08
C THR A 163 -7.52 16.65 -8.40
N SER A 164 -7.00 15.90 -9.36
CA SER A 164 -7.67 15.72 -10.68
C SER A 164 -8.65 14.56 -10.72
N GLY A 165 -8.67 13.71 -9.69
CA GLY A 165 -9.28 12.40 -9.72
C GLY A 165 -8.34 11.34 -10.31
N ASN A 166 -8.40 10.12 -9.78
CA ASN A 166 -7.56 9.00 -10.20
C ASN A 166 -8.38 7.98 -11.02
N PRO A 167 -8.29 7.99 -12.36
CA PRO A 167 -9.04 7.06 -13.20
C PRO A 167 -8.59 5.60 -13.03
N LEU A 168 -7.43 5.37 -12.41
CA LEU A 168 -6.88 4.04 -12.13
C LEU A 168 -7.34 3.47 -10.79
N ALA A 169 -8.16 4.21 -10.02
CA ALA A 169 -8.77 3.68 -8.81
C ALA A 169 -9.78 2.57 -9.16
N HIS A 170 -9.65 1.42 -8.49
CA HIS A 170 -10.44 0.22 -8.79
C HIS A 170 -10.72 -0.62 -7.54
N VAL A 171 -11.52 -1.65 -7.73
CA VAL A 171 -11.98 -2.55 -6.65
C VAL A 171 -10.95 -3.62 -6.33
N ILE A 172 -10.75 -3.88 -5.03
CA ILE A 172 -10.20 -5.15 -4.52
C ILE A 172 -11.29 -5.82 -3.68
N LEU A 173 -11.90 -6.88 -4.20
CA LEU A 173 -12.87 -7.66 -3.43
C LEU A 173 -12.14 -8.59 -2.45
N ARG A 174 -12.58 -8.56 -1.21
CA ARG A 174 -12.13 -9.49 -0.17
C ARG A 174 -13.33 -10.21 0.45
N GLY A 175 -13.11 -11.40 0.96
CA GLY A 175 -14.10 -12.09 1.80
C GLY A 175 -14.43 -11.30 3.07
N ALA A 176 -15.64 -11.48 3.54
CA ALA A 176 -16.11 -10.90 4.81
C ALA A 176 -15.52 -11.67 6.01
#